data_10c36a2848b705ca3a9126400cd60dff
#
_entry.id   10c36a2848b705ca3a9126400cd60dff
#
_cell.length_a   1.000
_cell.length_b   1.000
_cell.length_c   1.000
_cell.angle_alpha   90.00
_cell.angle_beta   90.00
_cell.angle_gamma   90.00
#
_symmetry.space_group_name_H-M   'P 1'
#
loop_
_entity.id
_entity.type
_entity.pdbx_description
1 polymer ?
#
loop_
_entity_poly.entity_id
_entity_poly.type
_entity_poly.pdbx_seq_one_letter_code
_entity_poly.pdbx_strand_id
1 'polypeptide(L)'
;MHDEFLWVEKYRPKTIEDCILPENIKKTFRDFLNKGEVPNLLLAGPAGCGKTTVAKALCAELGVDVYVINGSDEGRFLDTVRNNAKNFASTVSLSSEAKHKVIIIDEADNTTPDVQLLLRASIEEFSRNCRFIFT
;
A
#
# COMPACT_ATOMS: atom_id res chain seq x y z
N MET A 1 15.34 -16.31 -9.02
CA MET A 1 15.56 -15.09 -9.54
C MET A 1 16.82 -14.45 -9.05
N HIS A 2 17.25 -13.64 -9.64
CA HIS A 2 18.59 -13.20 -9.71
C HIS A 2 18.73 -11.74 -9.38
N ASP A 3 18.92 -11.44 -8.13
CA ASP A 3 19.04 -10.08 -7.64
C ASP A 3 20.16 -9.33 -8.34
N GLU A 4 21.21 -10.02 -8.73
CA GLU A 4 22.30 -9.40 -9.43
C GLU A 4 21.94 -8.96 -10.84
N PHE A 5 20.90 -9.55 -11.43
CA PHE A 5 20.37 -9.05 -12.70
C PHE A 5 19.40 -7.91 -12.48
N LEU A 6 18.75 -7.91 -11.36
CA LEU A 6 17.85 -6.85 -10.99
C LEU A 6 18.50 -6.00 -9.90
N TRP A 7 19.53 -5.36 -10.31
CA TRP A 7 20.33 -4.48 -9.50
C TRP A 7 19.51 -3.42 -8.78
N VAL A 8 18.49 -2.90 -9.46
CA VAL A 8 17.55 -1.95 -8.87
C VAL A 8 16.79 -2.58 -7.71
N GLU A 9 16.38 -3.84 -7.85
CA GLU A 9 15.70 -4.57 -6.78
C GLU A 9 16.61 -4.79 -5.57
N LYS A 10 17.86 -5.14 -5.81
CA LYS A 10 18.84 -5.40 -4.76
C LYS A 10 19.02 -4.19 -3.84
N TYR A 11 18.96 -2.99 -4.40
CA TYR A 11 19.21 -1.76 -3.65
C TYR A 11 17.93 -1.01 -3.27
N ARG A 12 16.75 -1.61 -3.42
CA ARG A 12 15.52 -0.98 -2.96
C ARG A 12 15.52 -0.80 -1.45
N PRO A 13 15.10 0.36 -0.98
CA PRO A 13 14.94 0.57 0.45
C PRO A 13 13.97 -0.43 1.05
N LYS A 14 14.30 -0.95 2.22
CA LYS A 14 13.44 -1.89 2.96
C LYS A 14 12.86 -1.25 4.21
N THR A 15 13.37 -0.09 4.59
CA THR A 15 12.88 0.65 5.75
C THR A 15 12.63 2.10 5.35
N ILE A 16 11.86 2.80 6.17
CA ILE A 16 11.59 4.22 5.94
C ILE A 16 12.87 5.03 6.07
N GLU A 17 13.76 4.66 6.98
CA GLU A 17 15.03 5.37 7.15
C GLU A 17 15.93 5.25 5.92
N ASP A 18 15.84 4.15 5.19
CA ASP A 18 16.61 3.94 3.96
C ASP A 18 16.02 4.70 2.77
N CYS A 19 14.78 5.16 2.86
CA CYS A 19 14.14 5.91 1.79
C CYS A 19 14.68 7.34 1.74
N ILE A 20 14.80 7.87 0.51
CA ILE A 20 15.18 9.27 0.31
C ILE A 20 13.92 10.12 0.35
N LEU A 21 13.63 10.71 1.51
CA LEU A 21 12.43 11.48 1.77
C LEU A 21 12.76 12.76 2.54
N PRO A 22 11.95 13.82 2.36
CA PRO A 22 12.06 14.99 3.23
C PRO A 22 11.90 14.60 4.69
N GLU A 23 12.61 15.26 5.59
CA GLU A 23 12.62 14.91 6.99
C GLU A 23 11.24 15.00 7.66
N ASN A 24 10.42 15.97 7.26
CA ASN A 24 9.07 16.10 7.80
C ASN A 24 8.19 14.91 7.42
N ILE A 25 8.38 14.35 6.23
CA ILE A 25 7.67 13.16 5.79
C ILE A 25 8.15 11.94 6.58
N LYS A 26 9.47 11.78 6.74
CA LYS A 26 10.03 10.70 7.54
C LYS A 26 9.51 10.72 8.97
N LYS A 27 9.41 11.91 9.54
CA LYS A 27 8.89 12.08 10.91
C LYS A 27 7.45 11.58 11.00
N THR A 28 6.62 11.93 10.03
CA THR A 28 5.23 11.49 9.99
C THR A 28 5.15 9.95 9.93
N PHE A 29 5.98 9.35 9.10
CA PHE A 29 6.00 7.89 8.96
C PHE A 29 6.53 7.20 10.21
N ARG A 30 7.52 7.79 10.89
CA ARG A 30 7.98 7.26 12.18
C ARG A 30 6.88 7.28 13.22
N ASP A 31 6.04 8.31 13.20
CA ASP A 31 4.89 8.39 14.10
C ASP A 31 3.90 7.24 13.82
N PHE A 32 3.65 6.92 12.56
CA PHE A 32 2.82 5.77 12.20
C PHE A 32 3.43 4.46 12.73
N LEU A 33 4.73 4.30 12.56
CA LEU A 33 5.44 3.11 13.05
C LEU A 33 5.35 2.99 14.58
N ASN A 34 5.48 4.09 15.29
CA ASN A 34 5.40 4.11 16.75
C ASN A 34 4.00 3.74 17.24
N LYS A 35 2.97 4.15 16.51
CA LYS A 35 1.58 3.81 16.82
C LYS A 35 1.21 2.37 16.43
N GLY A 36 1.99 1.79 15.52
CA GLY A 36 1.70 0.46 14.98
C GLY A 36 0.54 0.42 14.00
N GLU A 37 0.13 1.57 13.49
CA GLU A 37 -0.97 1.66 12.53
C GLU A 37 -0.77 2.84 11.59
N VAL A 38 -1.46 2.79 10.45
CA VAL A 38 -1.40 3.82 9.43
C VAL A 38 -2.81 4.21 9.02
N PRO A 39 -3.08 5.49 8.73
CA PRO A 39 -4.38 5.89 8.16
C PRO A 39 -4.41 5.56 6.66
N ASN A 40 -5.55 5.83 6.03
CA ASN A 40 -5.59 5.84 4.57
C ASN A 40 -4.67 6.96 4.07
N LEU A 41 -3.78 6.63 3.14
CA LEU A 41 -2.76 7.56 2.65
C LEU A 41 -2.83 7.74 1.15
N LEU A 42 -2.52 8.95 0.70
CA LEU A 42 -2.27 9.24 -0.71
C LEU A 42 -0.82 9.74 -0.83
N LEU A 43 0.01 8.99 -1.51
CA LEU A 43 1.39 9.36 -1.76
C LEU A 43 1.48 10.01 -3.14
N ALA A 44 1.66 11.32 -3.17
CA ALA A 44 1.71 12.10 -4.39
C ALA A 44 3.15 12.29 -4.85
N GLY A 45 3.32 12.43 -6.16
CA GLY A 45 4.62 12.69 -6.75
C GLY A 45 4.69 12.18 -8.18
N PRO A 46 5.70 12.57 -8.94
CA PRO A 46 5.86 12.09 -10.31
C PRO A 46 6.18 10.60 -10.36
N ALA A 47 5.93 10.00 -11.51
CA ALA A 47 6.29 8.60 -11.74
C ALA A 47 7.80 8.41 -11.51
N GLY A 48 8.16 7.30 -10.92
CA GLY A 48 9.56 6.97 -10.66
C GLY A 48 10.14 7.58 -9.39
N CYS A 49 9.35 8.27 -8.58
CA CYS A 49 9.86 8.86 -7.33
C CYS A 49 9.85 7.88 -6.14
N GLY A 50 9.50 6.61 -6.38
CA GLY A 50 9.60 5.58 -5.36
C GLY A 50 8.40 5.47 -4.42
N LYS A 51 7.23 5.98 -4.81
CA LYS A 51 6.02 5.96 -3.98
C LYS A 51 5.65 4.55 -3.52
N THR A 52 5.61 3.60 -4.46
CA THR A 52 5.28 2.21 -4.14
C THR A 52 6.32 1.58 -3.24
N THR A 53 7.58 1.88 -3.46
CA THR A 53 8.68 1.39 -2.62
C THR A 53 8.54 1.88 -1.18
N VAL A 54 8.20 3.17 -1.01
CA VAL A 54 7.97 3.75 0.31
C VAL A 54 6.78 3.09 1.00
N ALA A 55 5.68 2.89 0.28
CA ALA A 55 4.50 2.23 0.83
C ALA A 55 4.81 0.81 1.31
N LYS A 56 5.53 0.05 0.51
CA LYS A 56 5.93 -1.32 0.86
C LYS A 56 6.88 -1.34 2.06
N ALA A 57 7.83 -0.42 2.11
CA ALA A 57 8.76 -0.33 3.23
C ALA A 57 8.03 -0.01 4.53
N LEU A 58 7.10 0.94 4.49
CA LEU A 58 6.29 1.29 5.65
C LEU A 58 5.50 0.08 6.18
N CYS A 59 4.85 -0.64 5.27
CA CYS A 59 4.05 -1.81 5.65
C CYS A 59 4.92 -2.94 6.19
N ALA A 60 6.10 -3.15 5.61
CA ALA A 60 7.03 -4.18 6.08
C ALA A 60 7.50 -3.88 7.52
N GLU A 61 7.80 -2.64 7.82
CA GLU A 61 8.19 -2.25 9.18
C GLU A 61 7.03 -2.35 10.17
N LEU A 62 5.80 -2.08 9.72
CA LEU A 62 4.60 -2.24 10.55
C LEU A 62 4.26 -3.70 10.82
N GLY A 63 4.74 -4.62 9.98
CA GLY A 63 4.40 -6.03 10.11
C GLY A 63 2.96 -6.35 9.72
N VAL A 64 2.35 -5.54 8.87
CA VAL A 64 0.97 -5.74 8.41
C VAL A 64 0.93 -6.59 7.15
N ASP A 65 -0.19 -7.29 6.94
CA ASP A 65 -0.45 -8.00 5.69
C ASP A 65 -0.77 -6.99 4.59
N VAL A 66 -0.20 -7.19 3.41
CA VAL A 66 -0.32 -6.25 2.30
C VAL A 66 -0.83 -6.95 1.05
N TYR A 67 -1.72 -6.28 0.33
CA TYR A 67 -2.18 -6.68 -0.99
C TYR A 67 -1.97 -5.51 -1.94
N VAL A 68 -1.25 -5.74 -3.03
CA VAL A 68 -0.96 -4.68 -4.02
C VAL A 68 -1.83 -4.89 -5.25
N ILE A 69 -2.52 -3.84 -5.68
CA ILE A 69 -3.39 -3.85 -6.85
C ILE A 69 -2.96 -2.72 -7.77
N ASN A 70 -2.86 -3.02 -9.08
CA ASN A 70 -2.59 -1.99 -10.07
C ASN A 70 -3.91 -1.35 -10.52
N GLY A 71 -4.05 -0.05 -10.28
CA GLY A 71 -5.27 0.68 -10.59
C GLY A 71 -5.45 1.02 -12.06
N SER A 72 -4.42 0.89 -12.88
CA SER A 72 -4.49 1.25 -14.30
C SER A 72 -5.14 0.17 -15.17
N ASP A 73 -5.25 -1.06 -14.71
CA ASP A 73 -5.89 -2.15 -15.43
C ASP A 73 -7.31 -2.33 -14.89
N GLU A 74 -8.28 -1.66 -15.51
CA GLU A 74 -9.66 -1.61 -15.02
C GLU A 74 -10.29 -3.00 -14.87
N GLY A 75 -10.21 -3.82 -15.90
CA GLY A 75 -10.85 -5.14 -15.87
C GLY A 75 -10.32 -6.02 -14.77
N ARG A 76 -9.00 -6.11 -14.67
CA ARG A 76 -8.34 -6.89 -13.63
C ARG A 76 -8.59 -6.29 -12.26
N PHE A 77 -8.60 -4.95 -12.16
CA PHE A 77 -8.85 -4.27 -10.91
C PHE A 77 -10.23 -4.60 -10.35
N LEU A 78 -11.27 -4.50 -11.19
CA LEU A 78 -12.63 -4.78 -10.76
C LEU A 78 -12.77 -6.22 -10.25
N ASP A 79 -12.22 -7.19 -11.00
CA ASP A 79 -12.23 -8.59 -10.57
C ASP A 79 -11.47 -8.81 -9.28
N THR A 80 -10.30 -8.21 -9.17
CA THR A 80 -9.44 -8.34 -7.99
C THR A 80 -10.13 -7.80 -6.74
N VAL A 81 -10.75 -6.62 -6.85
CA VAL A 81 -11.42 -6.01 -5.70
C VAL A 81 -12.64 -6.83 -5.29
N ARG A 82 -13.45 -7.27 -6.25
CA ARG A 82 -14.67 -8.03 -5.97
C ARG A 82 -14.38 -9.38 -5.33
N ASN A 83 -13.32 -10.04 -5.73
CA ASN A 83 -13.03 -11.42 -5.32
C ASN A 83 -11.88 -11.50 -4.32
N ASN A 84 -10.70 -11.05 -4.72
CA ASN A 84 -9.48 -11.28 -3.95
C ASN A 84 -9.30 -10.29 -2.80
N ALA A 85 -9.48 -9.00 -3.06
CA ALA A 85 -9.30 -7.98 -2.03
C ALA A 85 -10.37 -8.08 -0.96
N LYS A 86 -11.59 -8.41 -1.33
CA LYS A 86 -12.66 -8.62 -0.38
C LYS A 86 -12.33 -9.78 0.57
N ASN A 87 -11.86 -10.89 0.03
CA ASN A 87 -11.43 -12.03 0.84
C ASN A 87 -10.26 -11.68 1.74
N PHE A 88 -9.27 -10.98 1.20
CA PHE A 88 -8.11 -10.52 1.96
C PHE A 88 -8.55 -9.65 3.15
N ALA A 89 -9.41 -8.66 2.90
CA ALA A 89 -9.85 -7.73 3.94
C ALA A 89 -10.73 -8.40 5.00
N SER A 90 -11.45 -9.46 4.62
CA SER A 90 -12.37 -10.17 5.51
C SER A 90 -11.70 -11.23 6.36
N THR A 91 -10.51 -11.70 5.99
CA THR A 91 -9.81 -12.74 6.74
C THR A 91 -9.09 -12.14 7.95
N VAL A 92 -8.93 -12.96 8.97
CA VAL A 92 -8.17 -12.55 10.15
C VAL A 92 -6.68 -12.65 9.81
N SER A 93 -5.92 -11.63 10.21
CA SER A 93 -4.48 -11.65 10.03
C SER A 93 -3.84 -12.72 10.90
N LEU A 94 -2.85 -13.43 10.34
CA LEU A 94 -2.06 -14.38 11.11
C LEU A 94 -1.05 -13.70 12.03
N SER A 95 -0.76 -12.42 11.77
CA SER A 95 0.08 -11.63 12.64
C SER A 95 -0.77 -11.02 13.75
N SER A 96 -0.64 -11.54 14.95
CA SER A 96 -1.45 -11.11 16.08
C SER A 96 -1.20 -9.67 16.52
N GLU A 97 -0.08 -9.10 16.12
CA GLU A 97 0.30 -7.74 16.51
C GLU A 97 -0.21 -6.67 15.56
N ALA A 98 -0.59 -7.05 14.34
CA ALA A 98 -1.07 -6.10 13.36
C ALA A 98 -2.50 -5.66 13.69
N LYS A 99 -2.73 -4.35 13.73
CA LYS A 99 -4.05 -3.78 14.02
C LYS A 99 -4.97 -3.80 12.81
N HIS A 100 -4.40 -3.84 11.62
CA HIS A 100 -5.17 -3.80 10.37
C HIS A 100 -4.34 -4.39 9.23
N LYS A 101 -5.00 -4.62 8.11
CA LYS A 101 -4.36 -4.98 6.86
C LYS A 101 -4.22 -3.74 5.98
N VAL A 102 -3.41 -3.81 4.93
CA VAL A 102 -3.19 -2.70 4.01
C VAL A 102 -3.38 -3.17 2.57
N ILE A 103 -4.12 -2.40 1.80
CA ILE A 103 -4.23 -2.57 0.36
C ILE A 103 -3.54 -1.37 -0.30
N ILE A 104 -2.53 -1.66 -1.11
CA ILE A 104 -1.81 -0.63 -1.88
C ILE A 104 -2.40 -0.57 -3.28
N ILE A 105 -2.90 0.60 -3.67
CA ILE A 105 -3.40 0.83 -5.02
C ILE A 105 -2.32 1.58 -5.80
N ASP A 106 -1.59 0.84 -6.61
CA ASP A 106 -0.52 1.39 -7.44
C ASP A 106 -1.12 2.06 -8.68
N GLU A 107 -0.47 3.10 -9.17
CA GLU A 107 -0.95 3.89 -10.32
C GLU A 107 -2.38 4.41 -10.11
N ALA A 108 -2.66 4.93 -8.93
CA ALA A 108 -4.00 5.38 -8.55
C ALA A 108 -4.50 6.56 -9.39
N ASP A 109 -3.61 7.38 -9.90
CA ASP A 109 -3.95 8.51 -10.76
C ASP A 109 -4.42 8.08 -12.16
N ASN A 110 -4.22 6.83 -12.54
CA ASN A 110 -4.65 6.28 -13.82
C ASN A 110 -5.97 5.48 -13.71
N THR A 111 -6.65 5.56 -12.59
CA THR A 111 -7.92 4.84 -12.40
C THR A 111 -9.06 5.50 -13.18
N THR A 112 -9.99 4.68 -13.66
CA THR A 112 -11.19 5.15 -14.34
C THR A 112 -12.26 5.59 -13.34
N PRO A 113 -13.30 6.35 -13.78
CA PRO A 113 -14.40 6.70 -12.86
C PRO A 113 -15.09 5.49 -12.23
N ASP A 114 -15.25 4.39 -12.96
CA ASP A 114 -15.85 3.17 -12.41
C ASP A 114 -15.00 2.57 -11.31
N VAL A 115 -13.69 2.54 -11.52
CA VAL A 115 -12.74 2.07 -10.51
C VAL A 115 -12.77 2.97 -9.28
N GLN A 116 -12.84 4.28 -9.47
CA GLN A 116 -12.90 5.23 -8.37
C GLN A 116 -14.17 5.05 -7.52
N LEU A 117 -15.29 4.77 -8.18
CA LEU A 117 -16.56 4.52 -7.49
C LEU A 117 -16.46 3.26 -6.63
N LEU A 118 -15.92 2.19 -7.20
CA LEU A 118 -15.71 0.93 -6.47
C LEU A 118 -14.76 1.13 -5.30
N LEU A 119 -13.70 1.92 -5.48
CA LEU A 119 -12.75 2.22 -4.40
C LEU A 119 -13.41 2.92 -3.23
N ARG A 120 -14.27 3.91 -3.49
CA ARG A 120 -14.99 4.60 -2.42
C ARG A 120 -15.84 3.64 -1.60
N ALA A 121 -16.58 2.77 -2.27
CA ALA A 121 -17.41 1.78 -1.60
C ALA A 121 -16.56 0.80 -0.79
N SER A 122 -15.42 0.38 -1.34
CA SER A 122 -14.52 -0.55 -0.68
C SER A 122 -13.86 0.06 0.56
N ILE A 123 -13.47 1.32 0.50
CA ILE A 123 -12.90 2.03 1.63
C ILE A 123 -13.90 2.06 2.79
N GLU A 124 -15.15 2.37 2.51
CA GLU A 124 -16.19 2.38 3.53
C GLU A 124 -16.46 0.99 4.09
N GLU A 125 -16.58 0.00 3.21
CA GLU A 125 -16.90 -1.37 3.61
C GLU A 125 -15.81 -1.98 4.48
N PHE A 126 -14.53 -1.73 4.17
CA PHE A 126 -13.41 -2.38 4.84
C PHE A 126 -12.69 -1.50 5.87
N SER A 127 -13.26 -0.37 6.24
CA SER A 127 -12.58 0.61 7.09
C SER A 127 -12.19 0.11 8.48
N ARG A 128 -12.82 -0.94 8.98
CA ARG A 128 -12.56 -1.43 10.33
C ARG A 128 -11.21 -2.15 10.46
N ASN A 129 -10.85 -2.95 9.46
CA ASN A 129 -9.68 -3.81 9.54
C ASN A 129 -8.74 -3.67 8.35
N CYS A 130 -8.95 -2.67 7.52
CA CYS A 130 -8.15 -2.47 6.34
C CYS A 130 -7.89 -0.97 6.10
N ARG A 131 -6.68 -0.65 5.66
CA ARG A 131 -6.32 0.71 5.25
C ARG A 131 -5.85 0.68 3.82
N PHE A 132 -6.03 1.79 3.13
CA PHE A 132 -5.66 1.92 1.72
C PHE A 132 -4.54 2.92 1.56
N ILE A 133 -3.53 2.56 0.80
CA ILE A 133 -2.44 3.47 0.41
C ILE A 133 -2.48 3.60 -1.10
N PHE A 134 -2.64 4.83 -1.58
CA PHE A 134 -2.69 5.16 -3.00
C PHE A 134 -1.33 5.71 -3.43
N THR A 135 -0.76 5.12 -4.46
CA THR A 135 0.54 5.55 -4.99
C THR A 135 0.52 5.93 -6.46
#